data_fa678e2be7a60bf7ace42deeb65d7c12
#
_entry.id   fa678e2be7a60bf7ace42deeb65d7c12
#
_cell.length_a   1.000
_cell.length_b   1.000
_cell.length_c   1.000
_cell.angle_alpha   90.00
_cell.angle_beta   90.00
_cell.angle_gamma   90.00
#
_symmetry.space_group_name_H-M   'P 1'
#
loop_
_entity.id
_entity.type
_entity.pdbx_description
1 polymer ?
#
loop_
_entity_poly.entity_id
_entity_poly.type
_entity_poly.pdbx_seq_one_letter_code
_entity_poly.pdbx_strand_id
1 'polypeptide(L)'
;MAGSVLRGRVHRGPNPALLQQRLALMYAPSEVHLVNYGHHAIEIALNAFKRQRPERVEVIVPAYICPSVVQAVAACGLRVRSVDVQTDLNMAPADVRAALNAATLAVIAPHMYGCPARMGDIEALCDSAQVFLIDDAAQVVGVQQDGRLLGTFGDVGVISFAQSKTIVTGIRGSGGVLLVNRPALAAPLREACETLP
;
A
#
# COMPACT_ATOMS: atom_id res chain seq x y z
N MET A 1 7.93 -24.28 -0.30
CA MET A 1 7.56 -24.44 1.13
C MET A 1 7.91 -25.81 1.69
N ALA A 2 7.48 -26.92 1.10
CA ALA A 2 7.74 -28.26 1.63
C ALA A 2 9.24 -28.53 1.93
N GLY A 3 10.17 -28.14 1.06
CA GLY A 3 11.59 -28.31 1.27
C GLY A 3 12.19 -27.53 2.43
N SER A 4 11.58 -26.40 2.84
CA SER A 4 12.04 -25.61 3.99
C SER A 4 11.55 -26.22 5.30
N VAL A 5 10.34 -26.78 5.33
CA VAL A 5 9.78 -27.45 6.50
C VAL A 5 10.60 -28.72 6.81
N LEU A 6 10.87 -29.54 5.78
CA LEU A 6 11.66 -30.77 5.93
C LEU A 6 13.10 -30.51 6.39
N ARG A 7 13.64 -29.31 6.16
CA ARG A 7 14.99 -28.90 6.61
C ARG A 7 14.98 -28.13 7.93
N GLY A 8 13.86 -28.07 8.65
CA GLY A 8 13.73 -27.32 9.90
C GLY A 8 13.89 -25.79 9.77
N ARG A 9 13.77 -25.22 8.55
CA ARG A 9 13.96 -23.81 8.26
C ARG A 9 12.63 -23.06 8.14
N VAL A 10 11.74 -23.26 9.10
CA VAL A 10 10.39 -22.67 9.06
C VAL A 10 10.42 -21.19 9.42
N HIS A 11 11.33 -20.76 10.31
CA HIS A 11 11.39 -19.40 10.83
C HIS A 11 12.66 -18.64 10.45
N ARG A 12 13.67 -19.31 9.92
CA ARG A 12 14.95 -18.71 9.50
C ARG A 12 15.43 -19.36 8.22
N GLY A 13 15.64 -18.57 7.18
CA GLY A 13 16.16 -19.07 5.91
C GLY A 13 16.41 -17.92 4.92
N PRO A 14 16.97 -18.19 3.75
CA PRO A 14 17.25 -17.17 2.73
C PRO A 14 16.01 -16.69 1.99
N ASN A 15 14.84 -17.30 2.24
CA ASN A 15 13.62 -17.03 1.48
C ASN A 15 13.13 -15.58 1.55
N PRO A 16 13.14 -14.88 2.71
CA PRO A 16 12.75 -13.47 2.74
C PRO A 16 13.63 -12.58 1.88
N ALA A 17 14.95 -12.73 1.97
CA ALA A 17 15.90 -11.96 1.16
C ALA A 17 15.74 -12.24 -0.34
N LEU A 18 15.53 -13.50 -0.71
CA LEU A 18 15.27 -13.89 -2.10
C LEU A 18 13.95 -13.31 -2.60
N LEU A 19 12.89 -13.33 -1.78
CA LEU A 19 11.60 -12.71 -2.11
C LEU A 19 11.78 -11.20 -2.33
N GLN A 20 12.44 -10.51 -1.41
CA GLN A 20 12.71 -9.07 -1.53
C GLN A 20 13.49 -8.75 -2.81
N GLN A 21 14.51 -9.53 -3.12
CA GLN A 21 15.30 -9.36 -4.35
C GLN A 21 14.44 -9.55 -5.61
N ARG A 22 13.57 -10.56 -5.64
CA ARG A 22 12.67 -10.81 -6.79
C ARG A 22 11.65 -9.70 -6.95
N LEU A 23 11.08 -9.22 -5.86
CA LEU A 23 10.15 -8.10 -5.88
C LEU A 23 10.84 -6.79 -6.30
N ALA A 24 12.08 -6.55 -5.84
CA ALA A 24 12.86 -5.38 -6.26
C ALA A 24 13.13 -5.38 -7.77
N LEU A 25 13.39 -6.53 -8.37
CA LEU A 25 13.53 -6.65 -9.83
C LEU A 25 12.21 -6.42 -10.57
N MET A 26 11.10 -6.91 -10.00
CA MET A 26 9.77 -6.80 -10.60
C MET A 26 9.22 -5.37 -10.54
N TYR A 27 9.37 -4.70 -9.41
CA TYR A 27 8.79 -3.38 -9.13
C TYR A 27 9.79 -2.22 -9.28
N ALA A 28 10.94 -2.47 -9.94
CA ALA A 28 11.90 -1.39 -10.20
C ALA A 28 11.24 -0.22 -10.97
N PRO A 29 11.57 1.05 -10.61
CA PRO A 29 12.63 1.48 -9.69
C PRO A 29 12.22 1.62 -8.21
N SER A 30 11.05 1.15 -7.78
CA SER A 30 10.59 1.27 -6.39
C SER A 30 11.53 0.54 -5.42
N GLU A 31 11.79 1.13 -4.25
CA GLU A 31 12.48 0.45 -3.16
C GLU A 31 11.49 -0.49 -2.44
N VAL A 32 11.92 -1.71 -2.11
CA VAL A 32 11.05 -2.78 -1.61
C VAL A 32 11.40 -3.14 -0.17
N HIS A 33 10.42 -3.04 0.74
CA HIS A 33 10.54 -3.46 2.13
C HIS A 33 9.52 -4.53 2.46
N LEU A 34 9.98 -5.66 3.01
CA LEU A 34 9.08 -6.70 3.52
C LEU A 34 8.57 -6.29 4.91
N VAL A 35 7.28 -6.47 5.13
CA VAL A 35 6.60 -6.19 6.40
C VAL A 35 5.70 -7.38 6.81
N ASN A 36 5.26 -7.39 8.07
CA ASN A 36 4.48 -8.52 8.59
C ASN A 36 3.08 -8.65 7.94
N TYR A 37 2.44 -7.52 7.58
CA TYR A 37 1.12 -7.48 6.94
C TYR A 37 1.00 -6.25 6.03
N GLY A 38 0.11 -6.31 5.04
CA GLY A 38 -0.15 -5.16 4.17
C GLY A 38 -0.64 -3.91 4.93
N HIS A 39 -1.47 -4.07 5.97
CA HIS A 39 -1.91 -2.92 6.77
C HIS A 39 -0.77 -2.26 7.57
N HIS A 40 0.27 -3.00 7.97
CA HIS A 40 1.47 -2.40 8.55
C HIS A 40 2.22 -1.50 7.55
N ALA A 41 2.26 -1.88 6.26
CA ALA A 41 2.81 -1.01 5.22
C ALA A 41 2.03 0.32 5.15
N ILE A 42 0.69 0.28 5.26
CA ILE A 42 -0.15 1.48 5.30
C ILE A 42 0.15 2.32 6.55
N GLU A 43 0.25 1.70 7.73
CA GLU A 43 0.57 2.40 8.98
C GLU A 43 1.94 3.09 8.92
N ILE A 44 2.97 2.40 8.39
CA ILE A 44 4.31 2.98 8.20
C ILE A 44 4.25 4.21 7.31
N ALA A 45 3.58 4.08 6.16
CA ALA A 45 3.44 5.17 5.18
C ALA A 45 2.70 6.36 5.80
N LEU A 46 1.53 6.14 6.42
CA LEU A 46 0.72 7.20 7.02
C LEU A 46 1.45 7.92 8.16
N ASN A 47 2.19 7.21 9.00
CA ASN A 47 2.99 7.81 10.05
C ASN A 47 4.13 8.67 9.48
N ALA A 48 4.77 8.23 8.40
CA ALA A 48 5.80 9.02 7.72
C ALA A 48 5.20 10.29 7.08
N PHE A 49 4.04 10.18 6.44
CA PHE A 49 3.31 11.32 5.84
C PHE A 49 2.87 12.33 6.90
N LYS A 50 2.32 11.84 8.03
CA LYS A 50 1.90 12.69 9.15
C LYS A 50 3.06 13.48 9.77
N ARG A 51 4.26 12.89 9.84
CA ARG A 51 5.45 13.61 10.30
C ARG A 51 5.83 14.78 9.38
N GLN A 52 5.60 14.63 8.07
CA GLN A 52 5.89 15.69 7.09
C GLN A 52 4.80 16.77 7.03
N ARG A 53 3.54 16.40 7.35
CA ARG A 53 2.38 17.31 7.29
C ARG A 53 1.45 17.08 8.49
N PRO A 54 1.89 17.48 9.69
CA PRO A 54 1.18 17.18 10.94
C PRO A 54 -0.17 17.88 11.05
N GLU A 55 -0.40 18.94 10.29
CA GLU A 55 -1.67 19.68 10.21
C GLU A 55 -2.75 18.94 9.41
N ARG A 56 -2.36 17.95 8.59
CA ARG A 56 -3.29 17.17 7.79
C ARG A 56 -3.68 15.89 8.51
N VAL A 57 -4.96 15.66 8.68
CA VAL A 57 -5.47 14.60 9.58
C VAL A 57 -6.50 13.68 8.95
N GLU A 58 -6.81 13.86 7.66
CA GLU A 58 -7.80 13.06 6.95
C GLU A 58 -7.16 12.16 5.89
N VAL A 59 -7.69 10.93 5.75
CA VAL A 59 -7.32 9.98 4.71
C VAL A 59 -8.57 9.62 3.93
N ILE A 60 -8.55 9.85 2.62
CA ILE A 60 -9.63 9.46 1.71
C ILE A 60 -9.49 7.97 1.39
N VAL A 61 -10.59 7.24 1.53
CA VAL A 61 -10.69 5.81 1.19
C VAL A 61 -12.04 5.54 0.52
N PRO A 62 -12.19 4.46 -0.28
CA PRO A 62 -13.50 4.05 -0.76
C PRO A 62 -14.42 3.61 0.38
N ALA A 63 -15.72 3.84 0.25
CA ALA A 63 -16.72 3.43 1.23
C ALA A 63 -16.80 1.91 1.38
N TYR A 64 -16.42 1.17 0.35
CA TYR A 64 -16.27 -0.29 0.38
C TYR A 64 -14.79 -0.65 0.36
N ILE A 65 -14.24 -1.02 1.53
CA ILE A 65 -12.83 -1.33 1.71
C ILE A 65 -12.62 -2.36 2.81
N CYS A 66 -11.47 -3.03 2.82
CA CYS A 66 -11.10 -3.95 3.89
C CYS A 66 -11.03 -3.22 5.24
N PRO A 67 -11.71 -3.72 6.30
CA PRO A 67 -11.69 -3.09 7.63
C PRO A 67 -10.30 -2.85 8.19
N SER A 68 -9.30 -3.67 7.85
CA SER A 68 -7.92 -3.49 8.30
C SER A 68 -7.28 -2.19 7.80
N VAL A 69 -7.73 -1.64 6.65
CA VAL A 69 -7.27 -0.34 6.16
C VAL A 69 -7.80 0.78 7.04
N VAL A 70 -9.09 0.74 7.39
CA VAL A 70 -9.72 1.71 8.30
C VAL A 70 -9.05 1.67 9.68
N GLN A 71 -8.76 0.46 10.18
CA GLN A 71 -8.06 0.27 11.44
C GLN A 71 -6.64 0.84 11.41
N ALA A 72 -5.90 0.66 10.30
CA ALA A 72 -4.57 1.23 10.12
C ALA A 72 -4.59 2.77 10.12
N VAL A 73 -5.58 3.39 9.46
CA VAL A 73 -5.78 4.85 9.50
C VAL A 73 -6.03 5.32 10.93
N ALA A 74 -6.95 4.64 11.65
CA ALA A 74 -7.29 4.99 13.04
C ALA A 74 -6.11 4.80 13.99
N ALA A 75 -5.31 3.73 13.82
CA ALA A 75 -4.11 3.47 14.62
C ALA A 75 -3.06 4.60 14.50
N CYS A 76 -3.01 5.27 13.34
CA CYS A 76 -2.16 6.46 13.13
C CYS A 76 -2.76 7.75 13.73
N GLY A 77 -3.93 7.68 14.39
CA GLY A 77 -4.64 8.86 14.91
C GLY A 77 -5.14 9.79 13.80
N LEU A 78 -5.49 9.23 12.65
CA LEU A 78 -6.04 9.93 11.49
C LEU A 78 -7.53 9.62 11.34
N ARG A 79 -8.25 10.47 10.63
CA ARG A 79 -9.68 10.30 10.36
C ARG A 79 -9.89 9.78 8.93
N VAL A 80 -10.80 8.82 8.81
CA VAL A 80 -11.25 8.33 7.51
C VAL A 80 -12.28 9.29 6.93
N ARG A 81 -12.09 9.65 5.66
CA ARG A 81 -13.08 10.29 4.81
C ARG A 81 -13.45 9.32 3.69
N SER A 82 -14.66 8.77 3.75
CA SER A 82 -15.11 7.82 2.74
C SER A 82 -15.65 8.52 1.49
N VAL A 83 -15.41 7.91 0.33
CA VAL A 83 -15.94 8.28 -0.97
C VAL A 83 -16.69 7.09 -1.53
N ASP A 84 -17.86 7.30 -2.12
CA ASP A 84 -18.65 6.23 -2.72
C ASP A 84 -17.89 5.52 -3.84
N VAL A 85 -18.25 4.25 -4.05
CA VAL A 85 -17.66 3.42 -5.10
C VAL A 85 -18.60 3.32 -6.30
N GLN A 86 -18.00 3.14 -7.46
CA GLN A 86 -18.70 2.86 -8.70
C GLN A 86 -19.04 1.35 -8.81
N THR A 87 -19.62 0.94 -9.92
CA THR A 87 -20.02 -0.46 -10.17
C THR A 87 -18.83 -1.43 -10.20
N ASP A 88 -17.61 -0.92 -10.43
CA ASP A 88 -16.34 -1.67 -10.38
C ASP A 88 -15.73 -1.68 -8.97
N LEU A 89 -16.43 -1.15 -7.96
CA LEU A 89 -16.02 -1.04 -6.56
C LEU A 89 -14.82 -0.12 -6.32
N ASN A 90 -14.45 0.71 -7.27
CA ASN A 90 -13.39 1.72 -7.15
C ASN A 90 -13.99 3.14 -7.03
N MET A 91 -13.22 4.08 -6.48
CA MET A 91 -13.61 5.48 -6.42
C MET A 91 -13.51 6.13 -7.79
N ALA A 92 -14.50 6.94 -8.16
CA ALA A 92 -14.36 7.79 -9.33
C ALA A 92 -13.41 8.96 -9.04
N PRO A 93 -12.51 9.33 -9.98
CA PRO A 93 -11.62 10.48 -9.79
C PRO A 93 -12.36 11.80 -9.51
N ALA A 94 -13.55 11.98 -10.07
CA ALA A 94 -14.38 13.16 -9.82
C ALA A 94 -14.82 13.25 -8.35
N ASP A 95 -15.18 12.11 -7.75
CA ASP A 95 -15.62 12.04 -6.35
C ASP A 95 -14.43 12.18 -5.40
N VAL A 96 -13.26 11.64 -5.75
CA VAL A 96 -12.01 11.90 -5.02
C VAL A 96 -11.68 13.40 -5.04
N ARG A 97 -11.79 14.05 -6.21
CA ARG A 97 -11.58 15.50 -6.35
C ARG A 97 -12.51 16.29 -5.44
N ALA A 98 -13.80 15.94 -5.39
CA ALA A 98 -14.80 16.61 -4.56
C ALA A 98 -14.55 16.42 -3.05
N ALA A 99 -13.92 15.30 -2.67
CA ALA A 99 -13.59 14.98 -1.29
C ALA A 99 -12.31 15.67 -0.79
N LEU A 100 -11.38 16.04 -1.69
CA LEU A 100 -10.12 16.69 -1.34
C LEU A 100 -10.36 18.03 -0.63
N ASN A 101 -9.61 18.26 0.47
CA ASN A 101 -9.66 19.51 1.23
C ASN A 101 -8.30 19.77 1.92
N ALA A 102 -8.17 20.90 2.63
CA ALA A 102 -6.94 21.31 3.30
C ALA A 102 -6.47 20.32 4.40
N ALA A 103 -7.38 19.55 4.99
CA ALA A 103 -7.05 18.54 6.00
C ALA A 103 -6.68 17.18 5.40
N THR A 104 -6.80 17.00 4.09
CA THR A 104 -6.48 15.71 3.43
C THR A 104 -4.98 15.46 3.43
N LEU A 105 -4.56 14.40 4.11
CA LEU A 105 -3.18 13.92 4.15
C LEU A 105 -2.87 13.00 2.98
N ALA A 106 -3.72 11.99 2.77
CA ALA A 106 -3.50 10.96 1.79
C ALA A 106 -4.80 10.44 1.17
N VAL A 107 -4.66 9.82 0.00
CA VAL A 107 -5.68 8.97 -0.64
C VAL A 107 -5.15 7.54 -0.64
N ILE A 108 -5.98 6.56 -0.26
CA ILE A 108 -5.68 5.13 -0.41
C ILE A 108 -6.59 4.61 -1.53
N ALA A 109 -6.00 4.17 -2.62
CA ALA A 109 -6.72 3.66 -3.79
C ALA A 109 -6.48 2.15 -3.96
N PRO A 110 -7.40 1.29 -3.46
CA PRO A 110 -7.31 -0.14 -3.66
C PRO A 110 -7.82 -0.55 -5.05
N HIS A 111 -7.39 -1.72 -5.51
CA HIS A 111 -7.88 -2.38 -6.71
C HIS A 111 -8.79 -3.52 -6.30
N MET A 112 -10.09 -3.23 -6.12
CA MET A 112 -11.02 -4.16 -5.53
C MET A 112 -11.28 -5.38 -6.42
N TYR A 113 -11.10 -6.58 -5.84
CA TYR A 113 -11.29 -7.88 -6.51
C TYR A 113 -10.55 -8.04 -7.84
N GLY A 114 -9.43 -7.35 -8.01
CA GLY A 114 -8.65 -7.42 -9.23
C GLY A 114 -9.04 -6.38 -10.30
N CYS A 115 -10.05 -5.54 -10.04
CA CYS A 115 -10.43 -4.43 -10.93
C CYS A 115 -9.50 -3.23 -10.66
N PRO A 116 -8.68 -2.79 -11.64
CA PRO A 116 -7.79 -1.64 -11.45
C PRO A 116 -8.58 -0.35 -11.23
N ALA A 117 -8.24 0.39 -10.18
CA ALA A 117 -8.69 1.77 -10.03
C ALA A 117 -8.06 2.66 -11.12
N ARG A 118 -8.64 3.80 -11.42
CA ARG A 118 -8.14 4.75 -12.44
C ARG A 118 -6.92 5.52 -11.90
N MET A 119 -5.79 4.81 -11.74
CA MET A 119 -4.62 5.29 -11.01
C MET A 119 -3.99 6.53 -11.63
N GLY A 120 -3.89 6.60 -12.96
CA GLY A 120 -3.32 7.78 -13.63
C GLY A 120 -4.08 9.08 -13.31
N ASP A 121 -5.42 9.00 -13.31
CA ASP A 121 -6.27 10.16 -12.98
C ASP A 121 -6.16 10.53 -11.49
N ILE A 122 -6.17 9.53 -10.60
CA ILE A 122 -6.07 9.74 -9.15
C ILE A 122 -4.68 10.28 -8.78
N GLU A 123 -3.61 9.75 -9.38
CA GLU A 123 -2.24 10.23 -9.18
C GLU A 123 -2.12 11.71 -9.57
N ALA A 124 -2.61 12.09 -10.76
CA ALA A 124 -2.60 13.48 -11.22
C ALA A 124 -3.37 14.42 -10.28
N LEU A 125 -4.50 13.96 -9.71
CA LEU A 125 -5.26 14.71 -8.71
C LEU A 125 -4.47 14.91 -7.41
N CYS A 126 -3.86 13.84 -6.90
CA CYS A 126 -3.08 13.87 -5.68
C CYS A 126 -1.85 14.78 -5.83
N ASP A 127 -1.15 14.68 -6.97
CA ASP A 127 -0.01 15.54 -7.28
C ASP A 127 -0.40 17.03 -7.33
N SER A 128 -1.50 17.36 -8.02
CA SER A 128 -1.98 18.74 -8.12
C SER A 128 -2.44 19.33 -6.78
N ALA A 129 -3.02 18.51 -5.91
CA ALA A 129 -3.45 18.89 -4.56
C ALA A 129 -2.33 18.77 -3.52
N GLN A 130 -1.17 18.28 -3.91
CA GLN A 130 -0.06 17.95 -3.00
C GLN A 130 -0.50 17.05 -1.84
N VAL A 131 -1.28 16.01 -2.15
CA VAL A 131 -1.77 14.98 -1.22
C VAL A 131 -1.02 13.69 -1.53
N PHE A 132 -0.65 12.93 -0.50
CA PHE A 132 0.01 11.64 -0.70
C PHE A 132 -0.95 10.60 -1.29
N LEU A 133 -0.41 9.71 -2.13
CA LEU A 133 -1.18 8.60 -2.71
C LEU A 133 -0.56 7.26 -2.31
N ILE A 134 -1.39 6.38 -1.76
CA ILE A 134 -1.09 4.97 -1.52
C ILE A 134 -1.80 4.13 -2.57
N ASP A 135 -1.02 3.45 -3.42
CA ASP A 135 -1.49 2.48 -4.39
C ASP A 135 -1.62 1.11 -3.71
N ASP A 136 -2.84 0.77 -3.26
CA ASP A 136 -3.09 -0.49 -2.54
C ASP A 136 -3.30 -1.66 -3.51
N ALA A 137 -2.19 -2.25 -3.92
CA ALA A 137 -2.12 -3.42 -4.81
C ALA A 137 -2.27 -4.76 -4.08
N ALA A 138 -2.87 -4.77 -2.88
CA ALA A 138 -3.03 -5.98 -2.06
C ALA A 138 -3.82 -7.11 -2.74
N GLN A 139 -4.55 -6.83 -3.82
CA GLN A 139 -5.36 -7.83 -4.57
C GLN A 139 -4.91 -8.00 -6.03
N VAL A 140 -3.84 -7.34 -6.48
CA VAL A 140 -3.45 -7.26 -7.91
C VAL A 140 -1.96 -7.43 -8.17
N VAL A 141 -1.30 -8.32 -7.47
CA VAL A 141 0.15 -8.54 -7.66
C VAL A 141 0.45 -8.90 -9.12
N GLY A 142 1.32 -8.12 -9.77
CA GLY A 142 1.76 -8.35 -11.14
C GLY A 142 0.81 -7.84 -12.23
N VAL A 143 -0.29 -7.20 -11.88
CA VAL A 143 -1.21 -6.56 -12.84
C VAL A 143 -0.66 -5.21 -13.28
N GLN A 144 -0.87 -4.87 -14.55
CA GLN A 144 -0.46 -3.58 -15.12
C GLN A 144 -1.68 -2.77 -15.58
N GLN A 145 -1.54 -1.46 -15.47
CA GLN A 145 -2.42 -0.47 -16.09
C GLN A 145 -1.55 0.49 -16.92
N ASP A 146 -1.88 0.64 -18.20
CA ASP A 146 -1.15 1.52 -19.13
C ASP A 146 0.35 1.25 -19.18
N GLY A 147 0.76 -0.04 -19.10
CA GLY A 147 2.16 -0.48 -19.13
C GLY A 147 2.92 -0.31 -17.81
N ARG A 148 2.26 0.16 -16.75
CA ARG A 148 2.82 0.40 -15.42
C ARG A 148 2.24 -0.57 -14.40
N LEU A 149 3.06 -1.23 -13.59
CA LEU A 149 2.60 -2.16 -12.55
C LEU A 149 1.78 -1.43 -11.49
N LEU A 150 0.64 -2.02 -11.11
CA LEU A 150 -0.12 -1.58 -9.95
C LEU A 150 0.70 -1.83 -8.67
N GLY A 151 0.69 -0.88 -7.76
CA GLY A 151 1.62 -0.75 -6.64
C GLY A 151 2.76 0.22 -6.90
N THR A 152 2.94 0.73 -8.15
CA THR A 152 3.99 1.70 -8.47
C THR A 152 3.48 3.11 -8.73
N PHE A 153 2.18 3.34 -8.61
CA PHE A 153 1.60 4.68 -8.70
C PHE A 153 1.73 5.44 -7.37
N GLY A 154 1.72 6.76 -7.45
CA GLY A 154 1.79 7.64 -6.29
C GLY A 154 3.09 7.56 -5.49
N ASP A 155 2.97 7.79 -4.21
CA ASP A 155 4.11 7.92 -3.28
C ASP A 155 4.62 6.57 -2.80
N VAL A 156 3.70 5.68 -2.46
CA VAL A 156 4.00 4.31 -2.03
C VAL A 156 2.98 3.31 -2.57
N GLY A 157 3.42 2.06 -2.73
CA GLY A 157 2.55 0.93 -3.01
C GLY A 157 2.50 -0.07 -1.86
N VAL A 158 1.40 -0.82 -1.79
CA VAL A 158 1.19 -1.84 -0.77
C VAL A 158 0.84 -3.17 -1.43
N ILE A 159 1.52 -4.24 -1.01
CA ILE A 159 1.18 -5.62 -1.39
C ILE A 159 0.87 -6.40 -0.13
N SER A 160 -0.07 -7.34 -0.23
CA SER A 160 -0.43 -8.24 0.86
C SER A 160 -0.33 -9.69 0.44
N PHE A 161 0.21 -10.52 1.32
CA PHE A 161 0.32 -11.98 1.16
C PHE A 161 -0.57 -12.75 2.14
N ALA A 162 -1.64 -12.13 2.65
CA ALA A 162 -2.62 -12.75 3.53
C ALA A 162 -3.36 -13.90 2.83
N GLN A 163 -4.03 -14.77 3.61
CA GLN A 163 -4.67 -16.00 3.11
C GLN A 163 -5.69 -15.79 1.98
N SER A 164 -6.34 -14.64 1.93
CA SER A 164 -7.34 -14.29 0.90
C SER A 164 -6.76 -13.57 -0.32
N LYS A 165 -5.42 -13.51 -0.47
CA LYS A 165 -4.76 -12.75 -1.52
C LYS A 165 -4.25 -13.64 -2.66
N THR A 166 -3.93 -13.03 -3.79
CA THR A 166 -3.45 -13.71 -5.02
C THR A 166 -2.23 -14.58 -4.76
N ILE A 167 -1.33 -14.11 -3.90
CA ILE A 167 -0.14 -14.86 -3.44
C ILE A 167 -0.21 -14.94 -1.92
N VAL A 168 -0.12 -16.16 -1.39
CA VAL A 168 -0.14 -16.41 0.04
C VAL A 168 1.25 -16.85 0.49
N THR A 169 1.81 -16.18 1.51
CA THR A 169 3.09 -16.56 2.10
C THR A 169 2.96 -16.87 3.59
N GLY A 170 4.03 -17.46 4.17
CA GLY A 170 4.08 -17.78 5.59
C GLY A 170 3.16 -18.93 6.00
N ILE A 171 3.25 -19.33 7.28
CA ILE A 171 2.50 -20.46 7.83
C ILE A 171 1.03 -20.09 8.08
N ARG A 172 0.73 -18.81 8.31
CA ARG A 172 -0.61 -18.30 8.64
C ARG A 172 -1.08 -17.22 7.65
N GLY A 173 -0.51 -17.20 6.43
CA GLY A 173 -0.84 -16.16 5.45
C GLY A 173 -0.47 -14.77 5.95
N SER A 174 0.69 -14.64 6.58
CA SER A 174 1.29 -13.37 6.97
C SER A 174 2.26 -12.90 5.89
N GLY A 175 2.48 -11.61 5.84
CA GLY A 175 3.42 -10.97 4.93
C GLY A 175 2.77 -9.83 4.17
N GLY A 176 3.56 -8.81 3.93
CA GLY A 176 3.22 -7.66 3.13
C GLY A 176 4.47 -7.02 2.55
N VAL A 177 4.27 -6.04 1.72
CA VAL A 177 5.35 -5.25 1.11
C VAL A 177 4.95 -3.79 1.13
N LEU A 178 5.90 -2.95 1.50
CA LEU A 178 5.88 -1.52 1.22
C LEU A 178 6.78 -1.28 0.00
N LEU A 179 6.22 -0.70 -1.04
CA LEU A 179 6.93 -0.21 -2.22
C LEU A 179 7.10 1.30 -2.06
N VAL A 180 8.33 1.79 -2.07
CA VAL A 180 8.60 3.23 -2.01
C VAL A 180 8.81 3.73 -3.43
N ASN A 181 7.85 4.48 -3.96
CA ASN A 181 7.84 4.91 -5.35
C ASN A 181 8.53 6.28 -5.54
N ARG A 182 8.54 7.12 -4.51
CA ARG A 182 9.19 8.43 -4.54
C ARG A 182 10.50 8.42 -3.74
N PRO A 183 11.64 8.70 -4.38
CA PRO A 183 12.97 8.66 -3.73
C PRO A 183 13.06 9.56 -2.48
N ALA A 184 12.34 10.67 -2.46
CA ALA A 184 12.31 11.58 -1.29
C ALA A 184 11.76 10.93 -0.01
N LEU A 185 10.98 9.86 -0.13
CA LEU A 185 10.41 9.10 0.99
C LEU A 185 11.27 7.90 1.41
N ALA A 186 12.31 7.55 0.65
CA ALA A 186 13.09 6.34 0.89
C ALA A 186 13.75 6.31 2.28
N ALA A 187 14.44 7.38 2.67
CA ALA A 187 15.13 7.42 3.95
C ALA A 187 14.16 7.34 5.15
N PRO A 188 13.11 8.18 5.26
CA PRO A 188 12.19 8.13 6.39
C PRO A 188 11.38 6.81 6.46
N LEU A 189 11.06 6.19 5.32
CA LEU A 189 10.33 4.93 5.32
C LEU A 189 11.21 3.73 5.63
N ARG A 190 12.47 3.72 5.21
CA ARG A 190 13.46 2.70 5.59
C ARG A 190 13.67 2.69 7.10
N GLU A 191 13.94 3.85 7.70
CA GLU A 191 14.07 3.99 9.16
C GLU A 191 12.84 3.48 9.90
N ALA A 192 11.64 3.82 9.41
CA ALA A 192 10.39 3.36 10.00
C ALA A 192 10.20 1.83 9.88
N CYS A 193 10.65 1.21 8.79
CA CYS A 193 10.61 -0.25 8.63
C CYS A 193 11.57 -0.99 9.56
N GLU A 194 12.76 -0.42 9.85
CA GLU A 194 13.76 -1.02 10.73
C GLU A 194 13.38 -0.96 12.21
N THR A 195 12.51 -0.03 12.60
CA THR A 195 12.06 0.16 13.99
C THR A 195 10.83 -0.68 14.36
N LEU A 196 10.26 -1.43 13.41
CA LEU A 196 9.14 -2.34 13.71
C LEU A 196 9.65 -3.61 14.43
N PRO A 197 8.94 -4.06 15.48
CA PRO A 197 9.28 -5.28 16.21
C PRO A 197 9.10 -6.56 15.37
#